data_6e76a35fdf9633839dedfbcc98f6326f
#
_entry.id   6e76a35fdf9633839dedfbcc98f6326f
#
_cell.length_a   1.000
_cell.length_b   1.000
_cell.length_c   1.000
_cell.angle_alpha   90.00
_cell.angle_beta   90.00
_cell.angle_gamma   90.00
#
_symmetry.space_group_name_H-M   'P 1'
#
loop_
_entity.id
_entity.type
_entity.pdbx_description
1 polymer ?
#
loop_
_entity_poly.entity_id
_entity_poly.type
_entity_poly.pdbx_seq_one_letter_code
_entity_poly.pdbx_strand_id
1 'polypeptide(L)'
;MSINYGIIAEKEIAKQFESKGYVVIVHPDKKHIPFDLGKYLPDLLAYRGNEHILIEVKTSKSKVDTKKFIGISEVIEAHADWKFMIVTVDDKLLNNEGDELKEKNNYIDLKKELDLIGDNIKNKDMVRFFIPQLWVVYISFIRNKLDSLGLSQEGLTDLSVLNMAYSEGLVSHLDYEKSKYFLELRNRSVHNIGHGIDLDYDFIISFYDRIKSDIDKALNSYS
;
A
#
# COMPACT_ATOMS: atom_id res chain seq x y z
N MET A 1 -8.06 -2.71 15.23
CA MET A 1 -9.31 -2.04 14.82
C MET A 1 -9.44 -2.20 13.32
N SER A 2 -10.57 -2.68 12.82
CA SER A 2 -10.80 -2.76 11.37
C SER A 2 -10.97 -1.35 10.81
N ILE A 3 -10.15 -0.94 9.85
CA ILE A 3 -10.28 0.35 9.16
C ILE A 3 -11.55 0.29 8.32
N ASN A 4 -12.48 1.21 8.55
CA ASN A 4 -13.70 1.30 7.74
C ASN A 4 -13.42 2.16 6.49
N TYR A 5 -12.98 1.52 5.43
CA TYR A 5 -12.66 2.15 4.15
C TYR A 5 -13.84 2.95 3.55
N GLY A 6 -15.08 2.56 3.83
CA GLY A 6 -16.26 3.31 3.40
C GLY A 6 -16.28 4.74 3.95
N ILE A 7 -16.08 4.90 5.26
CA ILE A 7 -16.07 6.23 5.91
C ILE A 7 -14.93 7.12 5.40
N ILE A 8 -13.76 6.53 5.10
CA ILE A 8 -12.62 7.28 4.55
C ILE A 8 -12.95 7.75 3.13
N ALA A 9 -13.52 6.87 2.29
CA ALA A 9 -13.94 7.19 0.94
C ALA A 9 -14.96 8.33 0.92
N GLU A 10 -16.00 8.26 1.77
CA GLU A 10 -17.02 9.29 1.89
C GLU A 10 -16.42 10.66 2.25
N LYS A 11 -15.49 10.70 3.23
CA LYS A 11 -14.81 11.94 3.63
C LYS A 11 -13.96 12.53 2.51
N GLU A 12 -13.27 11.69 1.75
CA GLU A 12 -12.44 12.15 0.65
C GLU A 12 -13.29 12.74 -0.49
N ILE A 13 -14.39 12.06 -0.85
CA ILE A 13 -15.34 12.57 -1.84
C ILE A 13 -16.01 13.88 -1.35
N ALA A 14 -16.35 13.97 -0.06
CA ALA A 14 -16.90 15.20 0.49
C ALA A 14 -15.93 16.38 0.31
N LYS A 15 -14.65 16.21 0.68
CA LYS A 15 -13.61 17.25 0.47
C LYS A 15 -13.47 17.66 -1.00
N GLN A 16 -13.54 16.70 -1.93
CA GLN A 16 -13.45 17.01 -3.37
C GLN A 16 -14.63 17.85 -3.86
N PHE A 17 -15.83 17.62 -3.37
CA PHE A 17 -17.00 18.44 -3.71
C PHE A 17 -16.93 19.81 -3.03
N GLU A 18 -16.51 19.88 -1.76
CA GLU A 18 -16.27 21.13 -1.05
C GLU A 18 -15.24 22.02 -1.77
N SER A 19 -14.14 21.44 -2.26
CA SER A 19 -13.12 22.16 -3.04
C SER A 19 -13.65 22.74 -4.35
N LYS A 20 -14.74 22.17 -4.90
CA LYS A 20 -15.46 22.66 -6.08
C LYS A 20 -16.58 23.66 -5.75
N GLY A 21 -16.69 24.07 -4.48
CA GLY A 21 -17.66 25.06 -4.01
C GLY A 21 -19.05 24.51 -3.70
N TYR A 22 -19.19 23.20 -3.51
CA TYR A 22 -20.42 22.61 -3.00
C TYR A 22 -20.45 22.61 -1.48
N VAL A 23 -21.65 22.74 -0.91
CA VAL A 23 -21.91 22.38 0.48
C VAL A 23 -22.22 20.89 0.53
N VAL A 24 -21.59 20.15 1.43
CA VAL A 24 -21.75 18.68 1.51
C VAL A 24 -22.33 18.28 2.85
N ILE A 25 -23.37 17.44 2.80
CA ILE A 25 -23.96 16.81 3.99
C ILE A 25 -23.60 15.32 3.91
N VAL A 26 -22.85 14.82 4.90
CA VAL A 26 -22.51 13.40 5.03
C VAL A 26 -23.66 12.71 5.76
N HIS A 27 -24.10 11.55 5.23
CA HIS A 27 -25.26 10.79 5.73
C HIS A 27 -26.52 11.66 5.87
N PRO A 28 -27.06 12.24 4.79
CA PRO A 28 -28.22 13.11 4.86
C PRO A 28 -29.47 12.34 5.33
N ASP A 29 -30.21 12.97 6.22
CA ASP A 29 -31.53 12.49 6.67
C ASP A 29 -32.57 12.66 5.56
N LYS A 30 -33.70 11.94 5.65
CA LYS A 30 -34.86 12.09 4.76
C LYS A 30 -35.39 13.53 4.67
N LYS A 31 -35.27 14.34 5.72
CA LYS A 31 -35.67 15.74 5.74
C LYS A 31 -34.86 16.66 4.83
N HIS A 32 -33.65 16.23 4.41
CA HIS A 32 -32.81 16.97 3.46
C HIS A 32 -33.16 16.70 2.00
N ILE A 33 -34.04 15.70 1.76
CA ILE A 33 -34.44 15.26 0.41
C ILE A 33 -35.94 15.49 0.27
N PRO A 34 -36.42 16.36 -0.65
CA PRO A 34 -37.82 16.79 -0.74
C PRO A 34 -38.76 15.75 -1.35
N PHE A 35 -38.28 14.55 -1.71
CA PHE A 35 -39.04 13.47 -2.30
C PHE A 35 -38.72 12.12 -1.66
N ASP A 36 -39.60 11.15 -1.84
CA ASP A 36 -39.47 9.86 -1.17
C ASP A 36 -38.58 8.88 -1.96
N LEU A 37 -37.48 8.47 -1.37
CA LEU A 37 -36.59 7.42 -1.87
C LEU A 37 -36.84 6.05 -1.19
N GLY A 38 -37.96 5.90 -0.51
CA GLY A 38 -38.30 4.69 0.23
C GLY A 38 -37.39 4.47 1.45
N LYS A 39 -36.68 3.36 1.46
CA LYS A 39 -35.68 3.03 2.51
C LYS A 39 -34.25 3.43 2.14
N TYR A 40 -34.05 3.97 0.95
CA TYR A 40 -32.74 4.36 0.50
C TYR A 40 -32.32 5.71 1.11
N LEU A 41 -31.09 5.77 1.58
CA LEU A 41 -30.40 6.98 2.00
C LEU A 41 -29.05 7.00 1.30
N PRO A 42 -28.68 8.11 0.63
CA PRO A 42 -27.38 8.25 0.00
C PRO A 42 -26.28 8.49 1.04
N ASP A 43 -25.04 8.22 0.67
CA ASP A 43 -23.89 8.46 1.55
C ASP A 43 -23.61 9.96 1.70
N LEU A 44 -23.78 10.75 0.59
CA LEU A 44 -23.58 12.18 0.60
C LEU A 44 -24.68 12.92 -0.17
N LEU A 45 -24.97 14.17 0.27
CA LEU A 45 -25.70 15.16 -0.51
C LEU A 45 -24.79 16.36 -0.71
N ALA A 46 -24.46 16.67 -1.96
CA ALA A 46 -23.73 17.88 -2.34
C ALA A 46 -24.66 18.85 -3.04
N TYR A 47 -24.64 20.14 -2.67
CA TYR A 47 -25.47 21.15 -3.33
C TYR A 47 -24.74 22.48 -3.51
N ARG A 48 -25.06 23.16 -4.60
CA ARG A 48 -24.54 24.49 -4.93
C ARG A 48 -25.60 25.28 -5.70
N GLY A 49 -26.14 26.34 -5.09
CA GLY A 49 -27.29 27.04 -5.62
C GLY A 49 -28.50 26.12 -5.70
N ASN A 50 -29.08 25.97 -6.89
CA ASN A 50 -30.22 25.06 -7.11
C ASN A 50 -29.79 23.64 -7.50
N GLU A 51 -28.51 23.39 -7.79
CA GLU A 51 -28.03 22.06 -8.16
C GLU A 51 -27.83 21.20 -6.91
N HIS A 52 -28.43 20.00 -6.91
CA HIS A 52 -28.34 19.01 -5.85
C HIS A 52 -27.86 17.67 -6.43
N ILE A 53 -26.89 17.06 -5.78
CA ILE A 53 -26.32 15.77 -6.22
C ILE A 53 -26.38 14.80 -5.04
N LEU A 54 -27.14 13.73 -5.20
CA LEU A 54 -27.12 12.59 -4.28
C LEU A 54 -26.01 11.64 -4.72
N ILE A 55 -25.10 11.33 -3.80
CA ILE A 55 -23.89 10.57 -4.11
C ILE A 55 -23.88 9.30 -3.28
N GLU A 56 -23.71 8.18 -3.98
CA GLU A 56 -23.40 6.88 -3.40
C GLU A 56 -21.91 6.60 -3.58
N VAL A 57 -21.21 6.30 -2.52
CA VAL A 57 -19.76 6.02 -2.54
C VAL A 57 -19.54 4.52 -2.44
N LYS A 58 -18.79 3.96 -3.38
CA LYS A 58 -18.43 2.54 -3.40
C LYS A 58 -16.92 2.40 -3.40
N THR A 59 -16.41 1.44 -2.67
CA THR A 59 -15.00 1.04 -2.79
C THR A 59 -14.85 -0.02 -3.89
N SER A 60 -13.66 -0.20 -4.42
CA SER A 60 -13.39 -1.14 -5.52
C SER A 60 -13.76 -2.59 -5.18
N LYS A 61 -13.78 -2.95 -3.88
CA LYS A 61 -14.20 -4.27 -3.38
C LYS A 61 -15.72 -4.44 -3.28
N SER A 62 -16.48 -3.35 -3.40
CA SER A 62 -17.93 -3.36 -3.27
C SER A 62 -18.58 -3.77 -4.59
N LYS A 63 -19.43 -4.79 -4.58
CA LYS A 63 -20.28 -5.09 -5.75
C LYS A 63 -21.36 -4.01 -5.88
N VAL A 64 -21.42 -3.35 -7.04
CA VAL A 64 -22.47 -2.38 -7.35
C VAL A 64 -23.68 -3.15 -7.84
N ASP A 65 -24.78 -3.12 -7.08
CA ASP A 65 -26.08 -3.62 -7.55
C ASP A 65 -26.74 -2.56 -8.47
N THR A 66 -26.40 -2.62 -9.74
CA THR A 66 -26.89 -1.69 -10.76
C THR A 66 -28.41 -1.65 -10.87
N LYS A 67 -29.09 -2.78 -10.65
CA LYS A 67 -30.57 -2.84 -10.74
C LYS A 67 -31.24 -2.01 -9.64
N LYS A 68 -30.69 -2.05 -8.42
CA LYS A 68 -31.18 -1.25 -7.30
C LYS A 68 -31.06 0.25 -7.60
N PHE A 69 -29.96 0.67 -8.18
CA PHE A 69 -29.67 2.08 -8.42
C PHE A 69 -30.39 2.67 -9.65
N ILE A 70 -30.79 1.87 -10.63
CA ILE A 70 -31.61 2.32 -11.77
C ILE A 70 -32.94 2.92 -11.28
N GLY A 71 -33.70 2.20 -10.46
CA GLY A 71 -34.99 2.71 -9.95
C GLY A 71 -34.82 3.96 -9.05
N ILE A 72 -33.72 4.07 -8.32
CA ILE A 72 -33.41 5.27 -7.50
C ILE A 72 -33.08 6.46 -8.42
N SER A 73 -32.26 6.25 -9.45
CA SER A 73 -31.89 7.27 -10.43
C SER A 73 -33.13 7.83 -11.15
N GLU A 74 -34.05 6.99 -11.58
CA GLU A 74 -35.32 7.40 -12.25
C GLU A 74 -36.16 8.33 -11.37
N VAL A 75 -36.25 8.03 -10.05
CA VAL A 75 -36.98 8.89 -9.10
C VAL A 75 -36.31 10.24 -8.95
N ILE A 76 -34.97 10.27 -8.84
CA ILE A 76 -34.20 11.49 -8.61
C ILE A 76 -34.19 12.36 -9.86
N GLU A 77 -34.00 11.79 -11.05
CA GLU A 77 -33.93 12.50 -12.32
C GLU A 77 -35.28 13.06 -12.77
N ALA A 78 -36.41 12.63 -12.20
CA ALA A 78 -37.68 13.26 -12.36
C ALA A 78 -37.73 14.70 -11.77
N HIS A 79 -36.77 15.09 -10.98
CA HIS A 79 -36.62 16.42 -10.36
C HIS A 79 -35.49 17.20 -11.04
N ALA A 80 -35.79 18.26 -11.78
CA ALA A 80 -34.90 18.95 -12.71
C ALA A 80 -33.54 19.40 -12.10
N ASP A 81 -33.53 19.77 -10.82
CA ASP A 81 -32.33 20.30 -10.14
C ASP A 81 -31.57 19.22 -9.34
N TRP A 82 -31.98 17.94 -9.46
CA TRP A 82 -31.43 16.82 -8.73
C TRP A 82 -30.76 15.84 -9.67
N LYS A 83 -29.59 15.34 -9.24
CA LYS A 83 -28.81 14.34 -9.95
C LYS A 83 -28.44 13.19 -9.02
N PHE A 84 -28.28 12.02 -9.58
CA PHE A 84 -27.74 10.87 -8.88
C PHE A 84 -26.36 10.51 -9.42
N MET A 85 -25.41 10.22 -8.52
CA MET A 85 -24.05 9.85 -8.89
C MET A 85 -23.57 8.69 -8.04
N ILE A 86 -22.99 7.69 -8.68
CA ILE A 86 -22.24 6.62 -7.99
C ILE A 86 -20.76 6.91 -8.23
N VAL A 87 -20.01 7.09 -7.15
CA VAL A 87 -18.57 7.30 -7.19
C VAL A 87 -17.89 6.05 -6.67
N THR A 88 -17.08 5.43 -7.52
CA THR A 88 -16.23 4.31 -7.10
C THR A 88 -14.85 4.86 -6.77
N VAL A 89 -14.43 4.65 -5.52
CA VAL A 89 -13.10 5.05 -5.05
C VAL A 89 -12.22 3.80 -5.01
N ASP A 90 -11.06 3.88 -5.63
CA ASP A 90 -10.07 2.81 -5.54
C ASP A 90 -9.54 2.76 -4.11
N ASP A 91 -9.61 1.58 -3.49
CA ASP A 91 -9.10 1.36 -2.12
C ASP A 91 -7.62 1.80 -1.99
N LYS A 92 -6.88 1.81 -3.11
CA LYS A 92 -5.50 2.31 -3.17
C LYS A 92 -5.38 3.83 -2.97
N LEU A 93 -6.39 4.60 -3.41
CA LEU A 93 -6.40 6.05 -3.26
C LEU A 93 -6.83 6.52 -1.86
N LEU A 94 -7.47 5.64 -1.09
CA LEU A 94 -7.94 5.93 0.27
C LEU A 94 -6.86 5.78 1.34
N ASN A 95 -5.75 5.18 0.97
CA ASN A 95 -4.69 4.78 1.90
C ASN A 95 -3.52 5.77 1.98
N ASN A 96 -3.53 6.88 1.20
CA ASN A 96 -2.33 7.69 0.99
C ASN A 96 -1.65 8.18 2.29
N GLU A 97 -2.36 8.76 3.25
CA GLU A 97 -1.70 9.21 4.50
C GLU A 97 -1.41 8.07 5.49
N GLY A 98 -2.31 7.11 5.61
CA GLY A 98 -2.14 5.97 6.52
C GLY A 98 -1.13 4.95 6.00
N ASP A 99 -1.08 4.72 4.70
CA ASP A 99 -0.16 3.78 4.06
C ASP A 99 1.25 4.39 3.95
N GLU A 100 1.39 5.68 3.66
CA GLU A 100 2.68 6.38 3.71
C GLU A 100 3.31 6.33 5.11
N LEU A 101 2.53 6.57 6.16
CA LEU A 101 3.01 6.44 7.54
C LEU A 101 3.37 5.00 7.89
N LYS A 102 2.60 4.04 7.44
CA LYS A 102 2.88 2.61 7.64
C LYS A 102 4.13 2.18 6.88
N GLU A 103 4.26 2.60 5.62
CA GLU A 103 5.42 2.30 4.80
C GLU A 103 6.68 2.94 5.38
N LYS A 104 6.63 4.21 5.78
CA LYS A 104 7.71 4.90 6.48
C LYS A 104 8.13 4.17 7.75
N ASN A 105 7.17 3.75 8.58
CA ASN A 105 7.45 2.99 9.80
C ASN A 105 8.10 1.64 9.49
N ASN A 106 7.67 0.94 8.45
CA ASN A 106 8.30 -0.30 7.99
C ASN A 106 9.77 -0.08 7.64
N TYR A 107 10.12 1.01 6.91
CA TYR A 107 11.51 1.32 6.58
C TYR A 107 12.33 1.73 7.81
N ILE A 108 11.73 2.44 8.78
CA ILE A 108 12.38 2.76 10.06
C ILE A 108 12.75 1.49 10.82
N ASP A 109 11.85 0.51 10.87
CA ASP A 109 12.10 -0.75 11.56
C ASP A 109 13.15 -1.59 10.82
N LEU A 110 13.13 -1.66 9.49
CA LEU A 110 14.17 -2.30 8.69
C LEU A 110 15.54 -1.64 8.92
N LYS A 111 15.59 -0.31 9.07
CA LYS A 111 16.82 0.42 9.35
C LYS A 111 17.38 0.06 10.71
N LYS A 112 16.55 -0.01 11.76
CA LYS A 112 16.96 -0.44 13.10
C LYS A 112 17.59 -1.83 13.08
N GLU A 113 16.92 -2.79 12.43
CA GLU A 113 17.45 -4.16 12.28
C GLU A 113 18.80 -4.16 11.51
N LEU A 114 18.88 -3.36 10.45
CA LEU A 114 20.11 -3.26 9.66
C LEU A 114 21.26 -2.63 10.44
N ASP A 115 21.00 -1.62 11.28
CA ASP A 115 22.01 -1.00 12.13
C ASP A 115 22.54 -2.00 13.17
N LEU A 116 21.68 -2.83 13.79
CA LEU A 116 22.09 -3.93 14.68
C LEU A 116 22.99 -4.96 13.97
N ILE A 117 22.68 -5.28 12.72
CA ILE A 117 23.52 -6.15 11.88
C ILE A 117 24.87 -5.46 11.63
N GLY A 118 24.86 -4.15 11.31
CA GLY A 118 26.02 -3.36 10.97
C GLY A 118 27.10 -3.32 12.04
N ASP A 119 26.68 -3.31 13.30
CA ASP A 119 27.60 -3.32 14.45
C ASP A 119 28.39 -4.65 14.56
N ASN A 120 27.84 -5.73 14.01
CA ASN A 120 28.38 -7.07 14.17
C ASN A 120 28.95 -7.67 12.87
N ILE A 121 28.47 -7.25 11.69
CA ILE A 121 28.85 -7.84 10.40
C ILE A 121 30.32 -7.60 10.04
N LYS A 122 30.94 -6.61 10.63
CA LYS A 122 32.38 -6.31 10.45
C LYS A 122 33.30 -7.32 11.12
N ASN A 123 32.78 -8.11 12.04
CA ASN A 123 33.54 -9.19 12.67
C ASN A 123 33.46 -10.44 11.76
N LYS A 124 34.61 -10.81 11.17
CA LYS A 124 34.72 -11.94 10.24
C LYS A 124 34.28 -13.26 10.84
N ASP A 125 34.49 -13.47 12.14
CA ASP A 125 34.12 -14.72 12.84
C ASP A 125 32.61 -14.80 13.08
N MET A 126 31.94 -13.65 13.13
CA MET A 126 30.51 -13.55 13.43
C MET A 126 29.63 -13.37 12.18
N VAL A 127 30.21 -12.92 11.07
CA VAL A 127 29.45 -12.52 9.84
C VAL A 127 28.47 -13.58 9.37
N ARG A 128 28.86 -14.87 9.45
CA ARG A 128 28.00 -15.99 9.01
C ARG A 128 26.65 -16.03 9.74
N PHE A 129 26.58 -15.58 10.98
CA PHE A 129 25.37 -15.61 11.78
C PHE A 129 24.40 -14.47 11.39
N PHE A 130 24.89 -13.44 10.73
CA PHE A 130 24.11 -12.31 10.29
C PHE A 130 23.65 -12.38 8.82
N ILE A 131 24.17 -13.33 8.03
CA ILE A 131 23.74 -13.52 6.64
C ILE A 131 22.24 -13.79 6.54
N PRO A 132 21.61 -14.69 7.34
CA PRO A 132 20.18 -14.91 7.28
C PRO A 132 19.37 -13.66 7.65
N GLN A 133 19.78 -12.93 8.67
CA GLN A 133 19.11 -11.70 9.11
C GLN A 133 19.21 -10.60 8.04
N LEU A 134 20.40 -10.43 7.44
CA LEU A 134 20.59 -9.48 6.36
C LEU A 134 19.69 -9.81 5.14
N TRP A 135 19.52 -11.11 4.85
CA TRP A 135 18.59 -11.55 3.82
C TRP A 135 17.14 -11.18 4.17
N VAL A 136 16.71 -11.40 5.43
CA VAL A 136 15.36 -11.05 5.89
C VAL A 136 15.09 -9.55 5.74
N VAL A 137 16.05 -8.70 6.13
CA VAL A 137 15.92 -7.24 5.94
C VAL A 137 15.78 -6.90 4.46
N TYR A 138 16.64 -7.47 3.60
CA TYR A 138 16.60 -7.21 2.17
C TYR A 138 15.29 -7.63 1.52
N ILE A 139 14.84 -8.87 1.75
CA ILE A 139 13.62 -9.37 1.12
C ILE A 139 12.37 -8.64 1.64
N SER A 140 12.37 -8.22 2.91
CA SER A 140 11.30 -7.38 3.48
C SER A 140 11.28 -5.99 2.85
N PHE A 141 12.44 -5.40 2.57
CA PHE A 141 12.54 -4.15 1.81
C PHE A 141 11.92 -4.30 0.41
N ILE A 142 12.26 -5.38 -0.31
CA ILE A 142 11.68 -5.66 -1.64
C ILE A 142 10.16 -5.88 -1.55
N ARG A 143 9.68 -6.61 -0.54
CA ARG A 143 8.24 -6.81 -0.32
C ARG A 143 7.51 -5.49 -0.08
N ASN A 144 8.05 -4.60 0.77
CA ASN A 144 7.46 -3.28 1.00
C ASN A 144 7.38 -2.46 -0.31
N LYS A 145 8.40 -2.53 -1.16
CA LYS A 145 8.38 -1.89 -2.49
C LYS A 145 7.30 -2.44 -3.42
N LEU A 146 7.11 -3.75 -3.43
CA LEU A 146 6.04 -4.39 -4.22
C LEU A 146 4.66 -4.08 -3.66
N ASP A 147 4.51 -4.03 -2.33
CA ASP A 147 3.26 -3.64 -1.66
C ASP A 147 2.86 -2.20 -2.03
N SER A 148 3.82 -1.27 -2.08
CA SER A 148 3.55 0.12 -2.48
C SER A 148 3.08 0.25 -3.94
N LEU A 149 3.44 -0.72 -4.79
CA LEU A 149 2.89 -0.86 -6.15
C LEU A 149 1.54 -1.60 -6.19
N GLY A 150 1.04 -2.06 -5.03
CA GLY A 150 -0.20 -2.83 -4.92
C GLY A 150 -0.10 -4.26 -5.46
N LEU A 151 1.11 -4.82 -5.52
CA LEU A 151 1.36 -6.18 -6.01
C LEU A 151 1.31 -7.16 -4.84
N SER A 152 0.36 -8.09 -4.87
CA SER A 152 0.24 -9.13 -3.84
C SER A 152 1.35 -10.16 -3.95
N GLN A 153 1.94 -10.50 -2.80
CA GLN A 153 3.02 -11.51 -2.70
C GLN A 153 2.62 -12.67 -1.78
N GLU A 154 1.32 -12.80 -1.50
CA GLU A 154 0.82 -13.87 -0.63
C GLU A 154 1.20 -15.25 -1.19
N GLY A 155 1.79 -16.07 -0.35
CA GLY A 155 2.24 -17.42 -0.72
C GLY A 155 3.49 -17.49 -1.62
N LEU A 156 4.09 -16.35 -2.00
CA LEU A 156 5.29 -16.36 -2.82
C LEU A 156 6.55 -16.66 -2.01
N THR A 157 7.42 -17.50 -2.61
CA THR A 157 8.78 -17.73 -2.10
C THR A 157 9.64 -16.47 -2.28
N ASP A 158 10.75 -16.38 -1.54
CA ASP A 158 11.69 -15.26 -1.68
C ASP A 158 12.24 -15.10 -3.11
N LEU A 159 12.53 -16.24 -3.79
CA LEU A 159 12.96 -16.20 -5.18
C LEU A 159 11.85 -15.68 -6.11
N SER A 160 10.60 -16.07 -5.87
CA SER A 160 9.46 -15.57 -6.66
C SER A 160 9.23 -14.07 -6.46
N VAL A 161 9.40 -13.58 -5.24
CA VAL A 161 9.35 -12.14 -4.91
C VAL A 161 10.47 -11.39 -5.62
N LEU A 162 11.69 -11.93 -5.63
CA LEU A 162 12.83 -11.34 -6.33
C LEU A 162 12.61 -11.30 -7.85
N ASN A 163 12.04 -12.38 -8.43
CA ASN A 163 11.68 -12.42 -9.85
C ASN A 163 10.64 -11.37 -10.19
N MET A 164 9.61 -11.20 -9.36
CA MET A 164 8.59 -10.17 -9.52
C MET A 164 9.21 -8.78 -9.46
N ALA A 165 10.05 -8.49 -8.47
CA ALA A 165 10.73 -7.20 -8.34
C ALA A 165 11.62 -6.87 -9.55
N TYR A 166 12.28 -7.88 -10.12
CA TYR A 166 13.06 -7.71 -11.37
C TYR A 166 12.14 -7.41 -12.55
N SER A 167 11.04 -8.13 -12.69
CA SER A 167 10.07 -7.91 -13.78
C SER A 167 9.43 -6.53 -13.73
N GLU A 168 9.20 -5.99 -12.53
CA GLU A 168 8.65 -4.65 -12.32
C GLU A 168 9.73 -3.54 -12.40
N GLY A 169 10.98 -3.88 -12.68
CA GLY A 169 12.07 -2.92 -12.79
C GLY A 169 12.54 -2.30 -11.46
N LEU A 170 12.11 -2.84 -10.32
CA LEU A 170 12.55 -2.40 -8.99
C LEU A 170 14.00 -2.81 -8.68
N VAL A 171 14.46 -3.86 -9.32
CA VAL A 171 15.80 -4.41 -9.16
C VAL A 171 16.46 -4.51 -10.53
N SER A 172 17.68 -3.96 -10.68
CA SER A 172 18.45 -4.08 -11.93
C SER A 172 18.89 -5.53 -12.19
N HIS A 173 19.23 -5.87 -13.43
CA HIS A 173 19.74 -7.21 -13.75
C HIS A 173 20.96 -7.58 -12.91
N LEU A 174 21.93 -6.67 -12.77
CA LEU A 174 23.13 -6.90 -11.96
C LEU A 174 22.78 -7.17 -10.49
N ASP A 175 21.84 -6.41 -9.96
CA ASP A 175 21.43 -6.54 -8.57
C ASP A 175 20.60 -7.78 -8.33
N TYR A 176 19.80 -8.19 -9.32
CA TYR A 176 19.07 -9.46 -9.29
C TYR A 176 20.04 -10.65 -9.20
N GLU A 177 21.09 -10.68 -10.04
CA GLU A 177 22.08 -11.77 -9.99
C GLU A 177 22.87 -11.77 -8.67
N LYS A 178 23.25 -10.60 -8.15
CA LYS A 178 23.86 -10.48 -6.81
C LYS A 178 22.93 -10.99 -5.71
N SER A 179 21.64 -10.69 -5.80
CA SER A 179 20.65 -11.12 -4.80
C SER A 179 20.41 -12.64 -4.83
N LYS A 180 20.40 -13.23 -6.02
CA LYS A 180 20.36 -14.70 -6.17
C LYS A 180 21.57 -15.36 -5.53
N TYR A 181 22.78 -14.85 -5.82
CA TYR A 181 23.99 -15.36 -5.19
C TYR A 181 23.94 -15.22 -3.66
N PHE A 182 23.43 -14.09 -3.15
CA PHE A 182 23.28 -13.88 -1.71
C PHE A 182 22.25 -14.85 -1.09
N LEU A 183 21.15 -15.15 -1.80
CA LEU A 183 20.16 -16.15 -1.38
C LEU A 183 20.79 -17.55 -1.26
N GLU A 184 21.64 -17.93 -2.21
CA GLU A 184 22.39 -19.19 -2.15
C GLU A 184 23.36 -19.22 -0.97
N LEU A 185 24.05 -18.10 -0.72
CA LEU A 185 24.96 -17.96 0.41
C LEU A 185 24.22 -18.10 1.75
N ARG A 186 23.05 -17.43 1.85
CA ARG A 186 22.16 -17.56 3.02
C ARG A 186 21.72 -19.00 3.24
N ASN A 187 21.30 -19.71 2.19
CA ASN A 187 20.86 -21.10 2.30
C ASN A 187 22.02 -22.00 2.77
N ARG A 188 23.23 -21.80 2.24
CA ARG A 188 24.42 -22.54 2.70
C ARG A 188 24.76 -22.22 4.15
N SER A 189 24.64 -20.97 4.59
CA SER A 189 24.95 -20.57 5.97
C SER A 189 24.03 -21.20 7.02
N VAL A 190 22.77 -21.51 6.63
CA VAL A 190 21.77 -22.13 7.51
C VAL A 190 21.92 -23.65 7.54
N HIS A 191 22.24 -24.29 6.40
CA HIS A 191 22.21 -25.75 6.27
C HIS A 191 23.56 -26.43 6.52
N ASN A 192 24.69 -25.71 6.43
CA ASN A 192 26.03 -26.28 6.58
C ASN A 192 26.65 -25.92 7.94
N ILE A 193 25.94 -26.18 9.03
CA ILE A 193 26.46 -25.97 10.38
C ILE A 193 27.61 -26.94 10.63
N GLY A 194 28.84 -26.45 10.81
CA GLY A 194 30.02 -27.27 11.15
C GLY A 194 31.02 -27.49 10.01
N HIS A 195 30.68 -27.20 8.77
CA HIS A 195 31.64 -27.18 7.66
C HIS A 195 32.04 -25.74 7.36
N GLY A 196 33.36 -25.47 7.22
CA GLY A 196 33.85 -24.14 6.85
C GLY A 196 33.21 -23.68 5.54
N ILE A 197 32.39 -22.63 5.61
CA ILE A 197 31.84 -22.00 4.42
C ILE A 197 32.86 -20.95 4.00
N ASP A 198 33.37 -21.07 2.78
CA ASP A 198 34.13 -19.99 2.17
C ASP A 198 33.18 -18.79 1.91
N LEU A 199 33.37 -17.73 2.68
CA LEU A 199 32.54 -16.55 2.63
C LEU A 199 33.33 -15.42 1.92
N ASP A 200 32.76 -14.94 0.82
CA ASP A 200 33.21 -13.69 0.22
C ASP A 200 32.79 -12.52 1.10
N TYR A 201 33.66 -12.19 2.06
CA TYR A 201 33.40 -11.15 3.05
C TYR A 201 33.17 -9.78 2.39
N ASP A 202 33.95 -9.44 1.38
CA ASP A 202 33.84 -8.14 0.69
C ASP A 202 32.53 -8.02 -0.06
N PHE A 203 32.06 -9.12 -0.65
CA PHE A 203 30.71 -9.18 -1.25
C PHE A 203 29.63 -8.98 -0.20
N ILE A 204 29.71 -9.62 0.97
CA ILE A 204 28.70 -9.50 2.03
C ILE A 204 28.64 -8.05 2.54
N ILE A 205 29.78 -7.41 2.77
CA ILE A 205 29.82 -5.99 3.18
C ILE A 205 29.27 -5.08 2.11
N SER A 206 29.63 -5.31 0.84
CA SER A 206 29.09 -4.55 -0.30
C SER A 206 27.58 -4.68 -0.41
N PHE A 207 27.04 -5.87 -0.14
CA PHE A 207 25.60 -6.13 -0.17
C PHE A 207 24.88 -5.42 1.00
N TYR A 208 25.47 -5.43 2.21
CA TYR A 208 24.99 -4.68 3.37
C TYR A 208 24.94 -3.17 3.07
N ASP A 209 26.05 -2.59 2.60
CA ASP A 209 26.15 -1.15 2.31
C ASP A 209 25.13 -0.70 1.27
N ARG A 210 24.88 -1.54 0.29
CA ARG A 210 23.85 -1.31 -0.70
C ARG A 210 22.44 -1.27 -0.09
N ILE A 211 22.07 -2.28 0.71
CA ILE A 211 20.74 -2.32 1.37
C ILE A 211 20.56 -1.06 2.22
N LYS A 212 21.62 -0.67 2.96
CA LYS A 212 21.61 0.54 3.78
C LYS A 212 21.33 1.78 2.95
N SER A 213 22.03 1.94 1.81
CA SER A 213 21.81 3.05 0.89
C SER A 213 20.38 3.08 0.35
N ASP A 214 19.81 1.92 0.01
CA ASP A 214 18.48 1.83 -0.58
C ASP A 214 17.38 2.13 0.44
N ILE A 215 17.53 1.69 1.70
CA ILE A 215 16.62 2.03 2.81
C ILE A 215 16.73 3.52 3.15
N ASP A 216 17.93 4.09 3.21
CA ASP A 216 18.13 5.52 3.48
C ASP A 216 17.50 6.39 2.38
N LYS A 217 17.63 6.01 1.10
CA LYS A 217 16.94 6.69 -0.01
C LYS A 217 15.42 6.62 0.13
N ALA A 218 14.89 5.44 0.49
CA ALA A 218 13.46 5.27 0.70
C ALA A 218 12.96 6.17 1.85
N LEU A 219 13.67 6.24 2.97
CA LEU A 219 13.31 7.12 4.11
C LEU A 219 13.35 8.60 3.74
N ASN A 220 14.33 9.02 2.93
CA ASN A 220 14.47 10.41 2.50
C ASN A 220 13.35 10.85 1.54
N SER A 221 12.63 9.93 0.88
CA SER A 221 11.48 10.26 0.04
C SER A 221 10.24 10.68 0.85
N TYR A 222 10.23 10.45 2.17
CA TYR A 222 9.17 10.85 3.10
C TYR A 222 9.53 12.11 3.94
N SER A 223 10.65 12.76 3.62
CA SER A 223 11.12 14.00 4.28
C SER A 223 10.80 15.19 3.43
#